data_3b432a0db654080bf2e2561c14f242d0
#
_entry.id   3b432a0db654080bf2e2561c14f242d0
#
_cell.length_a   1.000
_cell.length_b   1.000
_cell.length_c   1.000
_cell.angle_alpha   90.00
_cell.angle_beta   90.00
_cell.angle_gamma   90.00
#
_symmetry.space_group_name_H-M   'P 1'
#
loop_
_entity.id
_entity.type
_entity.pdbx_description
1 polymer ?
#
loop_
_entity_poly.entity_id
_entity_poly.type
_entity_poly.pdbx_seq_one_letter_code
_entity_poly.pdbx_strand_id
1 'polypeptide(L)'
;MSWRRSLRERRDGIEGTGVRPGFIKLGADAGPLSEINRKLVRAAARTHRESGLTIAAHSGDGVAALEALEILREEGLSGSAFIWVHANTEPDHRRHVRAAEAGAWVEFDGIGPKEVGRHVRLVRSMKQAGHLGRVLLSHDAGWFHVGEPGGGSFRPYDTLMAEFVPALREAGLSEAEVRRLIEENPRDAFAVQVRPAR
;
A
#
# COMPACT_ATOMS: atom_id res chain seq x y z
N MET A 1 16.90 -9.70 1.36
CA MET A 1 16.88 -8.73 0.24
C MET A 1 18.15 -7.90 0.28
N SER A 2 18.85 -7.73 -0.84
CA SER A 2 20.00 -6.82 -0.92
C SER A 2 19.60 -5.62 -1.76
N TRP A 3 19.75 -4.41 -1.25
CA TRP A 3 19.45 -3.17 -1.98
C TRP A 3 20.21 -3.08 -3.33
N ARG A 4 21.45 -3.59 -3.38
CA ARG A 4 22.25 -3.66 -4.62
C ARG A 4 21.62 -4.56 -5.70
N ARG A 5 20.98 -5.69 -5.29
CA ARG A 5 20.26 -6.56 -6.22
C ARG A 5 19.04 -5.84 -6.78
N SER A 6 18.25 -5.18 -5.93
CA SER A 6 17.07 -4.44 -6.37
C SER A 6 17.41 -3.31 -7.34
N LEU A 7 18.53 -2.61 -7.15
CA LEU A 7 19.00 -1.59 -8.08
C LEU A 7 19.44 -2.18 -9.43
N ARG A 8 20.11 -3.33 -9.41
CA ARG A 8 20.49 -4.04 -10.63
C ARG A 8 19.25 -4.46 -11.41
N GLU A 9 18.26 -5.06 -10.75
CA GLU A 9 16.98 -5.44 -11.38
C GLU A 9 16.25 -4.21 -11.96
N ARG A 10 16.31 -3.07 -11.29
CA ARG A 10 15.74 -1.82 -11.80
C ARG A 10 16.47 -1.30 -13.04
N ARG A 11 17.78 -1.45 -13.11
CA ARG A 11 18.60 -1.00 -14.24
C ARG A 11 18.53 -1.97 -15.43
N ASP A 12 18.74 -3.26 -15.16
CA ASP A 12 19.01 -4.27 -16.18
C ASP A 12 17.79 -5.17 -16.47
N GLY A 13 16.74 -5.06 -15.68
CA GLY A 13 15.58 -5.96 -15.68
C GLY A 13 15.76 -7.15 -14.74
N ILE A 14 14.63 -7.73 -14.34
CA ILE A 14 14.58 -8.92 -13.49
C ILE A 14 15.16 -10.10 -14.27
N GLU A 15 16.20 -10.73 -13.72
CA GLU A 15 16.87 -11.91 -14.31
C GLU A 15 17.29 -11.73 -15.79
N GLY A 16 17.63 -10.51 -16.16
CA GLY A 16 18.08 -10.19 -17.52
C GLY A 16 16.97 -10.12 -18.57
N THR A 17 15.71 -10.16 -18.20
CA THR A 17 14.54 -10.10 -19.11
C THR A 17 14.29 -8.73 -19.72
N GLY A 18 14.91 -7.67 -19.19
CA GLY A 18 14.58 -6.28 -19.52
C GLY A 18 13.32 -5.75 -18.84
N VAL A 19 12.51 -6.60 -18.20
CA VAL A 19 11.32 -6.23 -17.43
C VAL A 19 11.76 -5.59 -16.12
N ARG A 20 11.43 -4.33 -15.92
CA ARG A 20 11.83 -3.56 -14.72
C ARG A 20 10.76 -3.58 -13.64
N PRO A 21 11.13 -3.68 -12.34
CA PRO A 21 10.18 -3.60 -11.25
C PRO A 21 9.51 -2.22 -11.22
N GLY A 22 8.20 -2.20 -10.88
CA GLY A 22 7.41 -0.97 -10.73
C GLY A 22 7.42 -0.41 -9.30
N PHE A 23 7.67 -1.24 -8.29
CA PHE A 23 7.73 -0.86 -6.88
C PHE A 23 8.58 -1.85 -6.08
N ILE A 24 8.88 -1.53 -4.82
CA ILE A 24 9.61 -2.39 -3.89
C ILE A 24 8.58 -3.06 -2.98
N LYS A 25 8.54 -4.40 -2.90
CA LYS A 25 7.66 -5.13 -2.00
C LYS A 25 8.44 -5.73 -0.84
N LEU A 26 7.95 -5.50 0.38
CA LEU A 26 8.41 -6.18 1.60
C LEU A 26 7.24 -6.64 2.45
N GLY A 27 7.58 -7.41 3.49
CA GLY A 27 6.66 -7.82 4.54
C GLY A 27 7.28 -7.59 5.91
N ALA A 28 6.43 -7.27 6.86
CA ALA A 28 6.73 -7.16 8.27
C ALA A 28 5.60 -7.82 9.07
N ASP A 29 5.98 -8.58 10.10
CA ASP A 29 5.03 -9.18 11.02
C ASP A 29 4.32 -8.10 11.87
N ALA A 30 3.24 -8.48 12.56
CA ALA A 30 2.56 -7.61 13.51
C ALA A 30 3.44 -7.31 14.74
N GLY A 31 3.18 -6.16 15.36
CA GLY A 31 3.91 -5.70 16.53
C GLY A 31 5.21 -4.98 16.21
N PRO A 32 6.11 -4.80 17.18
CA PRO A 32 7.38 -4.13 16.95
C PRO A 32 8.23 -4.85 15.90
N LEU A 33 8.84 -4.07 15.00
CA LEU A 33 9.69 -4.61 13.94
C LEU A 33 10.88 -5.38 14.53
N SER A 34 11.09 -6.62 14.07
CA SER A 34 12.30 -7.37 14.36
C SER A 34 13.53 -6.66 13.77
N GLU A 35 14.73 -7.01 14.24
CA GLU A 35 15.96 -6.49 13.65
C GLU A 35 16.09 -6.78 12.15
N ILE A 36 15.58 -7.94 11.71
CA ILE A 36 15.58 -8.31 10.30
C ILE A 36 14.65 -7.38 9.52
N ASN A 37 13.43 -7.15 10.02
CA ASN A 37 12.47 -6.25 9.37
C ASN A 37 13.00 -4.81 9.32
N ARG A 38 13.64 -4.31 10.39
CA ARG A 38 14.30 -3.00 10.38
C ARG A 38 15.40 -2.91 9.31
N LYS A 39 16.22 -3.94 9.15
CA LYS A 39 17.23 -4.02 8.07
C LYS A 39 16.60 -4.02 6.68
N LEU A 40 15.49 -4.72 6.50
CA LEU A 40 14.76 -4.75 5.23
C LEU A 40 14.17 -3.39 4.88
N VAL A 41 13.55 -2.70 5.85
CA VAL A 41 13.03 -1.33 5.65
C VAL A 41 14.15 -0.36 5.28
N ARG A 42 15.31 -0.40 5.97
CA ARG A 42 16.48 0.43 5.61
C ARG A 42 17.01 0.10 4.21
N ALA A 43 17.04 -1.17 3.83
CA ALA A 43 17.46 -1.57 2.49
C ALA A 43 16.49 -1.05 1.42
N ALA A 44 15.18 -1.08 1.70
CA ALA A 44 14.16 -0.51 0.82
C ALA A 44 14.30 1.02 0.72
N ALA A 45 14.54 1.71 1.83
CA ALA A 45 14.78 3.16 1.84
C ALA A 45 15.97 3.56 0.94
N ARG A 46 17.08 2.83 1.03
CA ARG A 46 18.25 3.05 0.17
C ARG A 46 17.94 2.76 -1.29
N THR A 47 17.18 1.71 -1.57
CA THR A 47 16.73 1.40 -2.95
C THR A 47 15.85 2.52 -3.49
N HIS A 48 14.88 3.02 -2.69
CA HIS A 48 14.02 4.14 -3.08
C HIS A 48 14.84 5.38 -3.45
N ARG A 49 15.83 5.74 -2.63
CA ARG A 49 16.66 6.93 -2.83
C ARG A 49 17.38 6.95 -4.18
N GLU A 50 17.78 5.77 -4.68
CA GLU A 50 18.49 5.64 -5.95
C GLU A 50 17.57 5.33 -7.14
N SER A 51 16.37 4.76 -6.89
CA SER A 51 15.48 4.29 -7.96
C SER A 51 14.20 5.11 -8.11
N GLY A 52 13.75 5.79 -7.05
CA GLY A 52 12.44 6.43 -7.00
C GLY A 52 11.26 5.47 -6.86
N LEU A 53 11.50 4.15 -6.73
CA LEU A 53 10.45 3.14 -6.60
C LEU A 53 9.76 3.23 -5.26
N THR A 54 8.44 3.27 -5.23
CA THR A 54 7.64 3.31 -4.00
C THR A 54 7.78 2.00 -3.23
N ILE A 55 7.77 2.09 -1.90
CA ILE A 55 7.91 0.95 -0.99
C ILE A 55 6.51 0.50 -0.54
N ALA A 56 6.08 -0.69 -0.96
CA ALA A 56 4.83 -1.31 -0.53
C ALA A 56 5.14 -2.39 0.51
N ALA A 57 4.73 -2.17 1.74
CA ALA A 57 4.98 -3.10 2.84
C ALA A 57 3.68 -3.76 3.31
N HIS A 58 3.61 -5.09 3.17
CA HIS A 58 2.68 -5.90 3.95
C HIS A 58 3.02 -5.70 5.42
N SER A 59 2.17 -5.04 6.17
CA SER A 59 2.38 -4.80 7.60
C SER A 59 1.23 -5.42 8.38
N GLY A 60 1.56 -6.29 9.32
CA GLY A 60 0.58 -7.03 10.10
C GLY A 60 -0.32 -6.16 10.98
N ASP A 61 0.17 -4.95 11.35
CA ASP A 61 -0.60 -3.95 12.09
C ASP A 61 0.01 -2.55 11.95
N GLY A 62 -0.63 -1.56 12.58
CA GLY A 62 -0.17 -0.18 12.58
C GLY A 62 1.07 0.08 13.43
N VAL A 63 1.45 -0.81 14.36
CA VAL A 63 2.71 -0.68 15.12
C VAL A 63 3.87 -0.84 14.17
N ALA A 64 3.89 -1.94 13.40
CA ALA A 64 4.93 -2.20 12.41
C ALA A 64 5.00 -1.11 11.32
N ALA A 65 3.82 -0.65 10.84
CA ALA A 65 3.76 0.39 9.82
C ALA A 65 4.32 1.73 10.30
N LEU A 66 3.98 2.16 11.52
CA LEU A 66 4.48 3.41 12.09
C LEU A 66 5.98 3.35 12.40
N GLU A 67 6.50 2.22 12.89
CA GLU A 67 7.94 2.03 13.07
C GLU A 67 8.69 2.04 11.73
N ALA A 68 8.12 1.46 10.67
CA ALA A 68 8.71 1.55 9.34
C ALA A 68 8.80 3.01 8.85
N LEU A 69 7.78 3.82 9.10
CA LEU A 69 7.79 5.24 8.78
C LEU A 69 8.86 6.03 9.54
N GLU A 70 9.08 5.71 10.82
CA GLU A 70 10.19 6.31 11.59
C GLU A 70 11.56 5.97 10.97
N ILE A 71 11.77 4.72 10.56
CA ILE A 71 13.00 4.31 9.88
C ILE A 71 13.17 5.06 8.55
N LEU A 72 12.11 5.26 7.77
CA LEU A 72 12.20 6.04 6.54
C LEU A 72 12.60 7.49 6.83
N ARG A 73 12.01 8.09 7.86
CA ARG A 73 12.37 9.44 8.31
C ARG A 73 13.84 9.54 8.74
N GLU A 74 14.35 8.56 9.51
CA GLU A 74 15.78 8.46 9.87
C GLU A 74 16.70 8.34 8.65
N GLU A 75 16.25 7.65 7.60
CA GLU A 75 16.97 7.52 6.32
C GLU A 75 16.75 8.75 5.41
N GLY A 76 16.11 9.83 5.89
CA GLY A 76 15.92 11.08 5.16
C GLY A 76 14.83 11.03 4.08
N LEU A 77 13.83 10.15 4.23
CA LEU A 77 12.74 10.00 3.28
C LEU A 77 11.40 10.50 3.84
N SER A 78 10.57 11.01 2.95
CA SER A 78 9.17 11.31 3.23
C SER A 78 8.35 10.03 3.38
N GLY A 79 7.36 10.03 4.27
CA GLY A 79 6.39 8.95 4.36
C GLY A 79 5.63 8.68 3.07
N SER A 80 5.57 9.64 2.14
CA SER A 80 4.95 9.43 0.82
C SER A 80 5.67 8.42 -0.07
N ALA A 81 6.88 7.98 0.32
CA ALA A 81 7.58 6.86 -0.29
C ALA A 81 7.00 5.49 0.13
N PHE A 82 6.08 5.44 1.10
CA PHE A 82 5.62 4.22 1.75
C PHE A 82 4.13 3.98 1.57
N ILE A 83 3.78 2.74 1.23
CA ILE A 83 2.42 2.23 1.22
C ILE A 83 2.28 1.20 2.34
N TRP A 84 1.40 1.45 3.28
CA TRP A 84 0.97 0.47 4.28
C TRP A 84 -0.08 -0.44 3.66
N VAL A 85 0.33 -1.62 3.21
CA VAL A 85 -0.53 -2.66 2.63
C VAL A 85 -1.25 -3.42 3.75
N HIS A 86 -2.51 -3.78 3.56
CA HIS A 86 -3.43 -4.41 4.52
C HIS A 86 -3.79 -3.55 5.73
N ALA A 87 -3.80 -2.23 5.57
CA ALA A 87 -4.18 -1.32 6.65
C ALA A 87 -5.63 -1.55 7.15
N ASN A 88 -6.50 -2.14 6.32
CA ASN A 88 -7.86 -2.52 6.71
C ASN A 88 -7.92 -3.56 7.85
N THR A 89 -6.84 -4.26 8.16
CA THR A 89 -6.78 -5.21 9.28
C THR A 89 -6.55 -4.53 10.64
N GLU A 90 -6.08 -3.29 10.66
CA GLU A 90 -5.85 -2.50 11.86
C GLU A 90 -7.18 -2.00 12.45
N PRO A 91 -7.51 -2.35 13.70
CA PRO A 91 -8.76 -1.92 14.34
C PRO A 91 -8.70 -0.48 14.86
N ASP A 92 -7.51 0.04 15.20
CA ASP A 92 -7.35 1.40 15.71
C ASP A 92 -7.21 2.40 14.56
N HIS A 93 -8.33 3.03 14.20
CA HIS A 93 -8.38 4.02 13.13
C HIS A 93 -7.41 5.20 13.33
N ARG A 94 -7.05 5.54 14.57
CA ARG A 94 -6.06 6.60 14.84
C ARG A 94 -4.70 6.31 14.24
N ARG A 95 -4.35 5.03 14.08
CA ARG A 95 -3.09 4.62 13.41
C ARG A 95 -3.12 4.88 11.91
N HIS A 96 -4.29 4.70 11.26
CA HIS A 96 -4.46 5.09 9.84
C HIS A 96 -4.21 6.60 9.66
N VAL A 97 -4.83 7.41 10.52
CA VAL A 97 -4.68 8.88 10.49
C VAL A 97 -3.21 9.26 10.72
N ARG A 98 -2.56 8.71 11.76
CA ARG A 98 -1.15 8.99 12.04
C ARG A 98 -0.22 8.61 10.88
N ALA A 99 -0.47 7.48 10.22
CA ALA A 99 0.30 7.08 9.05
C ALA A 99 0.11 8.07 7.88
N ALA A 100 -1.14 8.49 7.64
CA ALA A 100 -1.46 9.48 6.62
C ALA A 100 -0.88 10.87 6.93
N GLU A 101 -0.88 11.32 8.19
CA GLU A 101 -0.24 12.54 8.67
C GLU A 101 1.28 12.50 8.44
N ALA A 102 1.91 11.35 8.64
CA ALA A 102 3.32 11.13 8.30
C ALA A 102 3.57 11.08 6.78
N GLY A 103 2.52 11.17 5.96
CA GLY A 103 2.57 11.20 4.50
C GLY A 103 2.37 9.85 3.83
N ALA A 104 2.25 8.75 4.56
CA ALA A 104 2.09 7.42 4.01
C ALA A 104 0.80 7.25 3.22
N TRP A 105 0.83 6.31 2.29
CA TRP A 105 -0.37 5.78 1.66
C TRP A 105 -0.94 4.66 2.53
N VAL A 106 -2.23 4.75 2.84
CA VAL A 106 -2.97 3.78 3.65
C VAL A 106 -3.80 2.94 2.69
N GLU A 107 -3.41 1.70 2.49
CA GLU A 107 -4.10 0.82 1.55
C GLU A 107 -5.12 -0.05 2.28
N PHE A 108 -6.37 0.04 1.84
CA PHE A 108 -7.46 -0.84 2.23
C PHE A 108 -7.71 -1.84 1.10
N ASP A 109 -7.35 -3.07 1.33
CA ASP A 109 -7.47 -4.18 0.40
C ASP A 109 -8.49 -5.23 0.85
N GLY A 110 -8.55 -6.35 0.15
CA GLY A 110 -9.53 -7.38 0.45
C GLY A 110 -10.96 -6.98 0.10
N ILE A 111 -11.16 -5.96 -0.76
CA ILE A 111 -12.49 -5.53 -1.18
C ILE A 111 -13.16 -6.63 -1.99
N GLY A 112 -14.08 -7.33 -1.35
CA GLY A 112 -14.95 -8.35 -1.95
C GLY A 112 -16.40 -8.08 -1.57
N PRO A 113 -17.39 -8.79 -2.16
CA PRO A 113 -18.82 -8.50 -1.98
C PRO A 113 -19.27 -8.41 -0.52
N LYS A 114 -18.70 -9.26 0.36
CA LYS A 114 -19.03 -9.28 1.79
C LYS A 114 -18.40 -8.15 2.59
N GLU A 115 -17.38 -7.49 2.05
CA GLU A 115 -16.56 -6.49 2.74
C GLU A 115 -16.89 -5.04 2.35
N VAL A 116 -17.74 -4.83 1.34
CA VAL A 116 -18.09 -3.51 0.80
C VAL A 116 -18.48 -2.52 1.91
N GLY A 117 -19.43 -2.86 2.77
CA GLY A 117 -19.91 -1.95 3.81
C GLY A 117 -18.84 -1.59 4.85
N ARG A 118 -17.93 -2.51 5.18
CA ARG A 118 -16.80 -2.26 6.08
C ARG A 118 -15.82 -1.28 5.46
N HIS A 119 -15.45 -1.48 4.20
CA HIS A 119 -14.49 -0.61 3.51
C HIS A 119 -15.05 0.79 3.24
N VAL A 120 -16.37 0.91 2.96
CA VAL A 120 -17.03 2.22 2.88
C VAL A 120 -16.85 3.00 4.19
N ARG A 121 -17.01 2.35 5.35
CA ARG A 121 -16.77 3.03 6.65
C ARG A 121 -15.33 3.48 6.81
N LEU A 122 -14.34 2.65 6.44
CA LEU A 122 -12.91 3.01 6.50
C LEU A 122 -12.61 4.23 5.64
N VAL A 123 -13.06 4.24 4.39
CA VAL A 123 -12.87 5.38 3.48
C VAL A 123 -13.54 6.65 4.02
N ARG A 124 -14.77 6.54 4.53
CA ARG A 124 -15.46 7.69 5.13
C ARG A 124 -14.71 8.23 6.35
N SER A 125 -14.16 7.37 7.19
CA SER A 125 -13.35 7.81 8.34
C SER A 125 -12.12 8.59 7.89
N MET A 126 -11.42 8.13 6.85
CA MET A 126 -10.28 8.85 6.28
C MET A 126 -10.69 10.17 5.63
N LYS A 127 -11.84 10.22 4.96
CA LYS A 127 -12.43 11.46 4.43
C LYS A 127 -12.72 12.45 5.55
N GLN A 128 -13.37 12.02 6.63
CA GLN A 128 -13.69 12.86 7.80
C GLN A 128 -12.44 13.41 8.50
N ALA A 129 -11.37 12.63 8.52
CA ALA A 129 -10.07 13.04 9.05
C ALA A 129 -9.26 13.94 8.06
N GLY A 130 -9.78 14.22 6.85
CA GLY A 130 -9.09 15.05 5.85
C GLY A 130 -8.01 14.33 5.06
N HIS A 131 -7.92 12.99 5.14
CA HIS A 131 -6.85 12.19 4.54
C HIS A 131 -7.29 11.31 3.37
N LEU A 132 -8.40 11.64 2.69
CA LEU A 132 -8.86 10.87 1.52
C LEU A 132 -7.79 10.78 0.42
N GLY A 133 -6.97 11.81 0.27
CA GLY A 133 -5.85 11.84 -0.68
C GLY A 133 -4.66 10.95 -0.32
N ARG A 134 -4.78 10.13 0.73
CA ARG A 134 -3.77 9.15 1.15
C ARG A 134 -4.30 7.72 1.18
N VAL A 135 -5.51 7.48 0.66
CA VAL A 135 -6.14 6.17 0.64
C VAL A 135 -5.87 5.48 -0.70
N LEU A 136 -5.47 4.21 -0.64
CA LEU A 136 -5.42 3.29 -1.78
C LEU A 136 -6.41 2.16 -1.56
N LEU A 137 -6.89 1.59 -2.65
CA LEU A 137 -7.94 0.55 -2.66
C LEU A 137 -7.52 -0.60 -3.57
N SER A 138 -7.71 -1.84 -3.12
CA SER A 138 -7.48 -3.01 -3.96
C SER A 138 -8.34 -4.21 -3.55
N HIS A 139 -8.33 -5.26 -4.38
CA HIS A 139 -9.08 -6.50 -4.12
C HIS A 139 -8.26 -7.51 -3.30
N ASP A 140 -6.93 -7.50 -3.47
CA ASP A 140 -6.06 -8.59 -3.00
C ASP A 140 -6.68 -9.96 -3.37
N ALA A 141 -6.91 -10.19 -4.65
CA ALA A 141 -7.69 -11.31 -5.18
C ALA A 141 -6.94 -12.06 -6.30
N GLY A 142 -7.55 -13.12 -6.81
CA GLY A 142 -7.01 -13.87 -7.95
C GLY A 142 -5.97 -14.90 -7.59
N TRP A 143 -6.03 -15.46 -6.39
CA TRP A 143 -5.08 -16.49 -5.97
C TRP A 143 -5.40 -17.83 -6.60
N PHE A 144 -4.36 -18.48 -7.10
CA PHE A 144 -4.40 -19.85 -7.53
C PHE A 144 -4.03 -20.77 -6.35
N HIS A 145 -4.95 -21.62 -5.92
CA HIS A 145 -4.73 -22.56 -4.83
C HIS A 145 -4.07 -23.82 -5.36
N VAL A 146 -2.77 -23.96 -5.11
CA VAL A 146 -1.99 -25.11 -5.56
C VAL A 146 -2.55 -26.39 -4.92
N GLY A 147 -2.82 -27.40 -5.76
CA GLY A 147 -3.36 -28.69 -5.31
C GLY A 147 -4.89 -28.77 -5.30
N GLU A 148 -5.60 -27.67 -5.54
CA GLU A 148 -7.05 -27.68 -5.70
C GLU A 148 -7.46 -27.77 -7.19
N PRO A 149 -8.53 -28.54 -7.53
CA PRO A 149 -9.03 -28.61 -8.90
C PRO A 149 -9.34 -27.19 -9.46
N GLY A 150 -8.83 -26.88 -10.64
CA GLY A 150 -9.00 -25.56 -11.27
C GLY A 150 -8.39 -24.39 -10.51
N GLY A 151 -7.53 -24.64 -9.49
CA GLY A 151 -6.96 -23.58 -8.66
C GLY A 151 -7.86 -23.12 -7.53
N GLY A 152 -8.90 -23.88 -7.21
CA GLY A 152 -9.81 -23.61 -6.09
C GLY A 152 -10.85 -22.52 -6.38
N SER A 153 -11.35 -21.91 -5.32
CA SER A 153 -12.32 -20.82 -5.41
C SER A 153 -11.64 -19.50 -5.81
N PHE A 154 -12.12 -18.89 -6.87
CA PHE A 154 -11.58 -17.66 -7.43
C PHE A 154 -12.39 -16.44 -6.97
N ARG A 155 -11.74 -15.47 -6.34
CA ARG A 155 -12.35 -14.18 -6.02
C ARG A 155 -12.20 -13.22 -7.23
N PRO A 156 -13.31 -12.68 -7.78
CA PRO A 156 -13.26 -11.81 -8.95
C PRO A 156 -12.59 -10.46 -8.69
N TYR A 157 -12.16 -9.79 -9.76
CA TYR A 157 -11.52 -8.48 -9.72
C TYR A 157 -12.48 -7.31 -10.01
N ASP A 158 -13.78 -7.55 -10.08
CA ASP A 158 -14.77 -6.54 -10.50
C ASP A 158 -15.49 -5.84 -9.35
N THR A 159 -15.49 -6.42 -8.14
CA THR A 159 -16.22 -5.90 -6.96
C THR A 159 -15.94 -4.42 -6.69
N LEU A 160 -14.69 -3.98 -6.84
CA LEU A 160 -14.33 -2.57 -6.59
C LEU A 160 -15.12 -1.64 -7.50
N MET A 161 -15.23 -1.96 -8.78
CA MET A 161 -15.91 -1.10 -9.75
C MET A 161 -17.41 -1.35 -9.78
N ALA A 162 -17.84 -2.61 -9.68
CA ALA A 162 -19.24 -3.00 -9.83
C ALA A 162 -20.11 -2.72 -8.59
N GLU A 163 -19.51 -2.84 -7.39
CA GLU A 163 -20.25 -2.75 -6.13
C GLU A 163 -19.71 -1.64 -5.21
N PHE A 164 -18.40 -1.57 -5.02
CA PHE A 164 -17.82 -0.67 -4.01
C PHE A 164 -17.88 0.80 -4.43
N VAL A 165 -17.54 1.12 -5.68
CA VAL A 165 -17.65 2.50 -6.20
C VAL A 165 -19.09 3.03 -6.15
N PRO A 166 -20.14 2.29 -6.58
CA PRO A 166 -21.52 2.67 -6.34
C PRO A 166 -21.84 2.92 -4.86
N ALA A 167 -21.41 2.02 -3.96
CA ALA A 167 -21.65 2.17 -2.53
C ALA A 167 -20.94 3.41 -1.91
N LEU A 168 -19.77 3.80 -2.42
CA LEU A 168 -19.12 5.06 -2.02
C LEU A 168 -19.96 6.29 -2.41
N ARG A 169 -20.56 6.29 -3.61
CA ARG A 169 -21.46 7.36 -4.07
C ARG A 169 -22.71 7.45 -3.18
N GLU A 170 -23.35 6.32 -2.91
CA GLU A 170 -24.50 6.24 -1.99
C GLU A 170 -24.14 6.73 -0.58
N ALA A 171 -22.89 6.49 -0.15
CA ALA A 171 -22.37 6.97 1.13
C ALA A 171 -21.97 8.47 1.13
N GLY A 172 -22.20 9.21 0.03
CA GLY A 172 -22.01 10.65 -0.08
C GLY A 172 -20.60 11.08 -0.52
N LEU A 173 -19.86 10.23 -1.24
CA LEU A 173 -18.64 10.65 -1.92
C LEU A 173 -19.01 11.26 -3.28
N SER A 174 -18.43 12.41 -3.61
CA SER A 174 -18.58 13.06 -4.91
C SER A 174 -17.77 12.32 -5.99
N GLU A 175 -18.11 12.56 -7.27
CA GLU A 175 -17.37 11.99 -8.41
C GLU A 175 -15.88 12.37 -8.39
N ALA A 176 -15.54 13.59 -7.95
CA ALA A 176 -14.17 14.02 -7.82
C ALA A 176 -13.41 13.22 -6.71
N GLU A 177 -14.09 12.90 -5.62
CA GLU A 177 -13.52 12.07 -4.54
C GLU A 177 -13.36 10.62 -4.97
N VAL A 178 -14.33 10.06 -5.69
CA VAL A 178 -14.22 8.72 -6.28
C VAL A 178 -13.06 8.67 -7.26
N ARG A 179 -12.98 9.62 -8.20
CA ARG A 179 -11.85 9.72 -9.14
C ARG A 179 -10.51 9.82 -8.43
N ARG A 180 -10.43 10.59 -7.35
CA ARG A 180 -9.23 10.67 -6.52
C ARG A 180 -8.79 9.30 -6.02
N LEU A 181 -9.71 8.49 -5.52
CA LEU A 181 -9.42 7.16 -4.98
C LEU A 181 -8.97 6.15 -6.04
N ILE A 182 -9.57 6.16 -7.24
CA ILE A 182 -9.34 5.13 -8.26
C ILE A 182 -8.34 5.53 -9.34
N GLU A 183 -8.01 6.82 -9.48
CA GLU A 183 -7.09 7.31 -10.53
C GLU A 183 -5.92 8.12 -9.94
N GLU A 184 -6.22 9.20 -9.19
CA GLU A 184 -5.21 10.16 -8.79
C GLU A 184 -4.28 9.60 -7.71
N ASN A 185 -4.84 9.02 -6.65
CA ASN A 185 -4.04 8.44 -5.57
C ASN A 185 -3.13 7.31 -6.06
N PRO A 186 -3.60 6.30 -6.83
CA PRO A 186 -2.71 5.27 -7.38
C PRO A 186 -1.62 5.84 -8.30
N ARG A 187 -1.97 6.78 -9.18
CA ARG A 187 -0.99 7.48 -10.02
C ARG A 187 0.11 8.11 -9.18
N ASP A 188 -0.25 8.87 -8.15
CA ASP A 188 0.70 9.61 -7.33
C ASP A 188 1.50 8.69 -6.40
N ALA A 189 0.89 7.61 -5.89
CA ALA A 189 1.54 6.62 -5.05
C ALA A 189 2.63 5.84 -5.82
N PHE A 190 2.34 5.43 -7.04
CA PHE A 190 3.24 4.60 -7.85
C PHE A 190 4.11 5.39 -8.84
N ALA A 191 4.00 6.73 -8.87
CA ALA A 191 4.92 7.55 -9.65
C ALA A 191 6.38 7.31 -9.22
N VAL A 192 7.23 6.97 -10.17
CA VAL A 192 8.66 6.69 -9.92
C VAL A 192 9.38 8.02 -9.72
N GLN A 193 9.60 8.40 -8.46
CA GLN A 193 10.27 9.64 -8.06
C GLN A 193 10.87 9.51 -6.65
N VAL A 194 12.04 10.09 -6.44
CA VAL A 194 12.64 10.16 -5.10
C VAL A 194 11.83 11.13 -4.23
N ARG A 195 11.51 10.74 -3.02
CA ARG A 195 10.69 11.49 -2.06
C ARG A 195 11.51 11.77 -0.79
N PRO A 196 12.33 12.84 -0.77
CA PRO A 196 13.11 13.20 0.41
C PRO A 196 12.21 13.69 1.54
N ALA A 197 12.68 13.56 2.79
CA ALA A 197 12.07 14.26 3.92
C ALA A 197 12.15 15.79 3.68
N ARG A 198 11.09 16.49 4.06
CA ARG A 198 11.03 17.95 4.02
C ARG A 198 11.54 18.54 5.33
#